data_05527e82349f90f3591930bbfa27af59
#
_entry.id   05527e82349f90f3591930bbfa27af59
#
_cell.length_a   1.000
_cell.length_b   1.000
_cell.length_c   1.000
_cell.angle_alpha   90.00
_cell.angle_beta   90.00
_cell.angle_gamma   90.00
#
_symmetry.space_group_name_H-M   'P 1'
#
loop_
_entity.id
_entity.type
_entity.pdbx_description
1 polymer ?
#
loop_
_entity_poly.entity_id
_entity_poly.type
_entity_poly.pdbx_seq_one_letter_code
_entity_poly.pdbx_strand_id
1 'polypeptide(L)'
;MQADHHCHHRRLFLQSALAGSAGLLLPGTVRAANITELSGRVYINKRVARADMPILPGDLVTTSHNGRIAFHLDGDAFLLKPRTSLEVGESGDGLVSLLQLLTGKLLSVFESGRPRRIVTAQATIGIRGTACFLNVVPDSIYYCNCYGSTTLTVGDHVEEFTATRHNAHQVEFDEGKMMGMQVMQVLDHDDDELRRLEASVGRVPAFDR
;
A
#
# COMPACT_ATOMS: atom_id res chain seq x y z
N MET A 1 10.70 -45.44 84.40
CA MET A 1 9.32 -45.70 83.99
C MET A 1 8.83 -44.48 83.28
N GLN A 2 8.67 -44.50 82.19
CA GLN A 2 8.80 -44.59 80.97
C GLN A 2 7.76 -44.30 80.11
N ALA A 3 7.54 -43.62 79.26
CA ALA A 3 6.85 -43.92 78.00
C ALA A 3 7.01 -42.78 76.98
N ASP A 4 7.58 -43.18 75.88
CA ASP A 4 7.75 -42.38 74.69
C ASP A 4 6.43 -42.20 73.97
N HIS A 5 6.16 -40.99 73.52
CA HIS A 5 5.18 -40.73 72.51
C HIS A 5 5.79 -40.02 71.30
N HIS A 6 6.09 -40.83 70.26
CA HIS A 6 6.45 -40.35 68.94
C HIS A 6 5.22 -39.70 68.25
N CYS A 7 5.36 -38.43 67.97
CA CYS A 7 4.38 -37.72 67.16
C CYS A 7 4.93 -37.58 65.73
N HIS A 8 4.35 -38.36 64.80
CA HIS A 8 4.66 -38.28 63.36
C HIS A 8 3.99 -37.05 62.75
N HIS A 9 4.75 -36.03 62.45
CA HIS A 9 4.29 -34.95 61.62
C HIS A 9 4.39 -35.36 60.14
N ARG A 10 3.22 -35.64 59.51
CA ARG A 10 3.06 -35.75 58.09
C ARG A 10 3.19 -34.36 57.43
N ARG A 11 4.28 -34.12 56.75
CA ARG A 11 4.45 -32.95 55.86
C ARG A 11 3.68 -33.23 54.56
N LEU A 12 2.57 -32.56 54.34
CA LEU A 12 1.92 -32.46 53.05
C LEU A 12 2.77 -31.54 52.15
N PHE A 13 3.34 -32.10 51.10
CA PHE A 13 3.91 -31.33 49.99
C PHE A 13 2.78 -30.90 49.07
N LEU A 14 2.44 -29.61 49.13
CA LEU A 14 1.61 -28.98 48.10
C LEU A 14 2.48 -28.77 46.87
N GLN A 15 2.27 -29.62 45.83
CA GLN A 15 2.79 -29.37 44.50
C GLN A 15 1.95 -28.31 43.82
N SER A 16 2.43 -27.10 43.75
CA SER A 16 1.85 -26.02 42.96
C SER A 16 2.19 -26.29 41.50
N ALA A 17 1.19 -26.77 40.74
CA ALA A 17 1.26 -26.86 39.27
C ALA A 17 1.20 -25.45 38.69
N LEU A 18 2.31 -24.91 38.24
CA LEU A 18 2.33 -23.72 37.34
C LEU A 18 1.76 -24.17 35.97
N ALA A 19 0.51 -23.83 35.75
CA ALA A 19 -0.06 -23.89 34.40
C ALA A 19 0.51 -22.70 33.60
N GLY A 20 1.59 -22.97 32.87
CA GLY A 20 2.09 -22.05 31.86
C GLY A 20 1.10 -21.93 30.70
N SER A 21 0.38 -20.84 30.62
CA SER A 21 -0.40 -20.49 29.44
C SER A 21 0.55 -20.15 28.31
N ALA A 22 0.84 -21.14 27.46
CA ALA A 22 1.48 -20.92 26.17
C ALA A 22 0.47 -20.15 25.31
N GLY A 23 0.63 -18.83 25.23
CA GLY A 23 -0.10 -18.00 24.30
C GLY A 23 0.23 -18.46 22.88
N LEU A 24 -0.71 -19.10 22.19
CA LEU A 24 -0.62 -19.32 20.74
C LEU A 24 -0.59 -17.93 20.08
N LEU A 25 0.58 -17.51 19.65
CA LEU A 25 0.72 -16.45 18.67
C LEU A 25 0.14 -17.00 17.36
N LEU A 26 -1.12 -16.67 17.09
CA LEU A 26 -1.71 -16.92 15.78
C LEU A 26 -0.90 -16.11 14.75
N PRO A 27 -0.31 -16.74 13.72
CA PRO A 27 0.33 -15.99 12.67
C PRO A 27 -0.70 -15.08 12.04
N GLY A 28 -0.44 -13.77 12.02
CA GLY A 28 -1.27 -12.82 11.32
C GLY A 28 -1.42 -13.29 9.88
N THR A 29 -2.65 -13.38 9.39
CA THR A 29 -2.91 -13.76 8.00
C THR A 29 -2.41 -12.66 7.11
N VAL A 30 -1.26 -12.89 6.46
CA VAL A 30 -0.77 -12.01 5.39
C VAL A 30 -1.80 -12.05 4.26
N ARG A 31 -2.46 -10.93 4.01
CA ARG A 31 -3.40 -10.83 2.90
C ARG A 31 -2.62 -10.67 1.60
N ALA A 32 -2.80 -11.62 0.71
CA ALA A 32 -2.27 -11.57 -0.64
C ALA A 32 -3.17 -10.69 -1.51
N ALA A 33 -2.55 -9.87 -2.38
CA ALA A 33 -3.29 -9.14 -3.40
C ALA A 33 -3.82 -10.08 -4.48
N ASN A 34 -5.00 -9.78 -5.02
CA ASN A 34 -5.58 -10.49 -6.15
C ASN A 34 -5.34 -9.70 -7.44
N ILE A 35 -4.74 -10.35 -8.44
CA ILE A 35 -4.55 -9.79 -9.78
C ILE A 35 -5.90 -9.84 -10.51
N THR A 36 -6.36 -8.69 -11.00
CA THR A 36 -7.63 -8.54 -11.73
C THR A 36 -7.43 -8.30 -13.22
N GLU A 37 -6.26 -7.75 -13.61
CA GLU A 37 -5.86 -7.56 -15.00
C GLU A 37 -4.37 -7.89 -15.13
N LEU A 38 -4.01 -8.63 -16.17
CA LEU A 38 -2.62 -8.93 -16.49
C LEU A 38 -2.45 -8.99 -18.00
N SER A 39 -1.62 -8.13 -18.56
CA SER A 39 -1.33 -8.13 -19.99
C SER A 39 0.12 -7.75 -20.26
N GLY A 40 0.64 -8.18 -21.40
CA GLY A 40 2.02 -7.99 -21.77
C GLY A 40 2.99 -8.68 -20.79
N ARG A 41 4.18 -8.12 -20.64
CA ARG A 41 5.24 -8.73 -19.82
C ARG A 41 5.35 -8.02 -18.48
N VAL A 42 5.00 -8.73 -17.42
CA VAL A 42 5.04 -8.27 -16.03
C VAL A 42 5.87 -9.24 -15.18
N TYR A 43 6.53 -8.74 -14.17
CA TYR A 43 7.35 -9.51 -13.24
C TYR A 43 6.96 -9.20 -11.79
N ILE A 44 6.94 -10.23 -10.96
CA ILE A 44 6.88 -10.13 -9.49
C ILE A 44 8.18 -10.74 -8.96
N ASN A 45 9.01 -9.95 -8.28
CA ASN A 45 10.34 -10.35 -7.79
C ASN A 45 11.20 -10.99 -8.89
N LYS A 46 11.27 -10.37 -10.07
CA LYS A 46 11.99 -10.84 -11.28
C LYS A 46 11.44 -12.13 -11.91
N ARG A 47 10.36 -12.71 -11.40
CA ARG A 47 9.68 -13.89 -11.98
C ARG A 47 8.52 -13.40 -12.84
N VAL A 48 8.31 -14.03 -14.00
CA VAL A 48 7.17 -13.69 -14.88
C VAL A 48 5.86 -13.89 -14.11
N ALA A 49 5.06 -12.83 -14.08
CA ALA A 49 3.78 -12.83 -13.38
C ALA A 49 2.76 -13.73 -14.08
N ARG A 50 1.92 -14.39 -13.30
CA ARG A 50 0.74 -15.14 -13.73
C ARG A 50 -0.46 -14.69 -12.91
N ALA A 51 -1.66 -14.80 -13.46
CA ALA A 51 -2.88 -14.31 -12.82
C ALA A 51 -3.20 -14.98 -11.46
N ASP A 52 -2.68 -16.18 -11.23
CA ASP A 52 -2.83 -16.95 -10.00
C ASP A 52 -1.76 -16.65 -8.93
N MET A 53 -0.77 -15.82 -9.25
CA MET A 53 0.29 -15.47 -8.30
C MET A 53 -0.22 -14.43 -7.29
N PRO A 54 0.02 -14.66 -5.99
CA PRO A 54 -0.25 -13.62 -4.99
C PRO A 54 0.79 -12.50 -5.12
N ILE A 55 0.37 -11.27 -4.84
CA ILE A 55 1.27 -10.16 -4.55
C ILE A 55 1.24 -9.93 -3.04
N LEU A 56 2.39 -9.96 -2.41
CA LEU A 56 2.54 -9.87 -0.96
C LEU A 56 3.25 -8.56 -0.57
N PRO A 57 3.09 -8.10 0.66
CA PRO A 57 3.97 -7.07 1.20
C PRO A 57 5.44 -7.44 1.03
N GLY A 58 6.27 -6.47 0.62
CA GLY A 58 7.68 -6.66 0.26
C GLY A 58 7.91 -7.06 -1.21
N ASP A 59 6.87 -7.36 -1.98
CA ASP A 59 7.04 -7.73 -3.38
C ASP A 59 7.32 -6.50 -4.27
N LEU A 60 8.26 -6.69 -5.19
CA LEU A 60 8.55 -5.76 -6.27
C LEU A 60 7.80 -6.17 -7.53
N VAL A 61 6.85 -5.35 -7.95
CA VAL A 61 6.09 -5.53 -9.20
C VAL A 61 6.66 -4.63 -10.28
N THR A 62 7.07 -5.22 -11.42
CA THR A 62 7.68 -4.48 -12.53
C THR A 62 6.98 -4.80 -13.85
N THR A 63 6.59 -3.76 -14.59
CA THR A 63 6.01 -3.87 -15.92
C THR A 63 7.03 -3.50 -16.99
N SER A 64 7.09 -4.28 -18.09
CA SER A 64 7.92 -3.94 -19.25
C SER A 64 7.26 -2.85 -20.11
N HIS A 65 7.85 -2.55 -21.27
CA HIS A 65 7.33 -1.53 -22.21
C HIS A 65 5.90 -1.80 -22.72
N ASN A 66 5.42 -3.03 -22.62
CA ASN A 66 4.07 -3.43 -23.02
C ASN A 66 3.29 -4.08 -21.85
N GLY A 67 3.88 -4.08 -20.65
CA GLY A 67 3.28 -4.71 -19.46
C GLY A 67 2.23 -3.83 -18.82
N ARG A 68 1.14 -4.45 -18.34
CA ARG A 68 0.09 -3.81 -17.58
C ARG A 68 -0.45 -4.79 -16.56
N ILE A 69 -0.66 -4.36 -15.33
CA ILE A 69 -1.23 -5.17 -14.27
C ILE A 69 -2.15 -4.33 -13.40
N ALA A 70 -3.36 -4.86 -13.14
CA ALA A 70 -4.21 -4.34 -12.07
C ALA A 70 -4.37 -5.41 -10.98
N PHE A 71 -4.36 -4.97 -9.75
CA PHE A 71 -4.58 -5.80 -8.58
C PHE A 71 -5.25 -5.00 -7.46
N HIS A 72 -5.90 -5.71 -6.55
CA HIS A 72 -6.46 -5.09 -5.34
C HIS A 72 -5.90 -5.71 -4.08
N LEU A 73 -5.74 -4.91 -3.04
CA LEU A 73 -5.21 -5.29 -1.76
C LEU A 73 -5.90 -4.48 -0.65
N ASP A 74 -6.47 -5.15 0.34
CA ASP A 74 -7.10 -4.51 1.52
C ASP A 74 -8.14 -3.43 1.20
N GLY A 75 -8.94 -3.60 0.15
CA GLY A 75 -9.94 -2.63 -0.29
C GLY A 75 -9.41 -1.50 -1.18
N ASP A 76 -8.12 -1.43 -1.39
CA ASP A 76 -7.47 -0.53 -2.34
C ASP A 76 -7.25 -1.24 -3.69
N ALA A 77 -7.24 -0.50 -4.80
CA ALA A 77 -6.92 -1.08 -6.10
C ALA A 77 -5.89 -0.24 -6.85
N PHE A 78 -5.05 -0.93 -7.61
CA PHE A 78 -3.87 -0.40 -8.26
C PHE A 78 -3.79 -0.84 -9.71
N LEU A 79 -3.37 0.07 -10.57
CA LEU A 79 -3.09 -0.19 -11.97
C LEU A 79 -1.71 0.33 -12.32
N LEU A 80 -0.78 -0.58 -12.59
CA LEU A 80 0.53 -0.26 -13.13
C LEU A 80 0.49 -0.28 -14.65
N LYS A 81 0.86 0.84 -15.25
CA LYS A 81 1.01 0.98 -16.70
C LYS A 81 2.41 0.57 -17.16
N PRO A 82 2.73 0.58 -18.46
CA PRO A 82 4.04 0.19 -18.96
C PRO A 82 5.22 0.94 -18.33
N ARG A 83 6.34 0.24 -18.15
CA ARG A 83 7.62 0.76 -17.61
C ARG A 83 7.48 1.27 -16.18
N THR A 84 6.76 0.54 -15.34
CA THR A 84 6.53 0.89 -13.94
C THR A 84 7.23 -0.11 -13.01
N SER A 85 7.79 0.39 -11.93
CA SER A 85 8.36 -0.40 -10.85
C SER A 85 7.79 0.08 -9.51
N LEU A 86 7.06 -0.81 -8.84
CA LEU A 86 6.36 -0.56 -7.57
C LEU A 86 6.76 -1.62 -6.56
N GLU A 87 7.18 -1.20 -5.38
CA GLU A 87 7.33 -2.06 -4.21
C GLU A 87 6.12 -1.89 -3.29
N VAL A 88 5.53 -3.02 -2.89
CA VAL A 88 4.40 -3.07 -1.97
C VAL A 88 4.95 -3.13 -0.55
N GLY A 89 4.90 -2.02 0.18
CA GLY A 89 5.47 -1.93 1.53
C GLY A 89 4.56 -2.46 2.61
N GLU A 90 5.15 -2.86 3.74
CA GLU A 90 4.44 -3.21 4.97
C GLU A 90 4.31 -1.99 5.89
N SER A 91 3.19 -1.91 6.61
CA SER A 91 3.13 -1.19 7.87
C SER A 91 3.20 -2.18 9.04
N GLY A 92 3.66 -1.70 10.21
CA GLY A 92 3.89 -2.55 11.38
C GLY A 92 2.66 -3.25 11.98
N ASP A 93 1.47 -3.04 11.42
CA ASP A 93 0.20 -3.69 11.76
C ASP A 93 -0.22 -4.77 10.75
N GLY A 94 0.64 -5.10 9.79
CA GLY A 94 0.38 -6.09 8.74
C GLY A 94 -0.55 -5.61 7.63
N LEU A 95 -0.96 -4.33 7.65
CA LEU A 95 -1.73 -3.70 6.59
C LEU A 95 -0.80 -2.96 5.63
N VAL A 96 -1.07 -3.02 4.32
CA VAL A 96 -0.34 -2.21 3.36
C VAL A 96 -0.78 -0.76 3.48
N SER A 97 0.04 0.05 4.11
CA SER A 97 -0.15 1.51 4.21
C SER A 97 0.87 2.30 3.40
N LEU A 98 1.84 1.62 2.82
CA LEU A 98 2.96 2.22 2.10
C LEU A 98 3.14 1.55 0.74
N LEU A 99 3.22 2.36 -0.30
CA LEU A 99 3.63 1.95 -1.64
C LEU A 99 4.88 2.75 -2.01
N GLN A 100 5.91 2.08 -2.52
CA GLN A 100 7.10 2.76 -3.01
C GLN A 100 7.12 2.71 -4.54
N LEU A 101 6.74 3.81 -5.18
CA LEU A 101 6.79 3.95 -6.62
C LEU A 101 8.19 4.40 -7.04
N LEU A 102 8.99 3.46 -7.53
CA LEU A 102 10.38 3.71 -7.92
C LEU A 102 10.47 4.47 -9.23
N THR A 103 9.61 4.15 -10.19
CA THR A 103 9.49 4.82 -11.48
C THR A 103 8.21 4.41 -12.19
N GLY A 104 7.77 5.21 -13.16
CA GLY A 104 6.66 4.89 -14.07
C GLY A 104 5.31 5.35 -13.59
N LYS A 105 4.24 4.68 -14.02
CA LYS A 105 2.87 5.15 -14.03
C LYS A 105 1.95 4.28 -13.18
N LEU A 106 1.42 4.87 -12.11
CA LEU A 106 0.50 4.22 -11.16
C LEU A 106 -0.83 4.98 -11.09
N LEU A 107 -1.93 4.32 -11.41
CA LEU A 107 -3.27 4.76 -11.03
C LEU A 107 -3.72 3.96 -9.81
N SER A 108 -4.24 4.63 -8.80
CA SER A 108 -4.64 4.01 -7.54
C SER A 108 -5.95 4.60 -7.01
N VAL A 109 -6.77 3.74 -6.42
CA VAL A 109 -8.00 4.10 -5.71
C VAL A 109 -7.95 3.49 -4.31
N PHE A 110 -8.28 4.29 -3.31
CA PHE A 110 -8.11 3.94 -1.91
C PHE A 110 -9.42 3.94 -1.15
N GLU A 111 -9.55 2.97 -0.24
CA GLU A 111 -10.64 2.94 0.72
C GLU A 111 -10.54 4.12 1.69
N SER A 112 -11.68 4.76 1.97
CA SER A 112 -11.75 5.86 2.93
C SER A 112 -11.50 5.39 4.37
N GLY A 113 -11.02 6.31 5.22
CA GLY A 113 -10.88 6.06 6.66
C GLY A 113 -9.55 5.42 7.09
N ARG A 114 -8.68 5.08 6.15
CA ARG A 114 -7.33 4.58 6.46
C ARG A 114 -6.26 5.47 5.83
N PRO A 115 -5.25 5.92 6.59
CA PRO A 115 -4.14 6.67 6.02
C PRO A 115 -3.29 5.75 5.13
N ARG A 116 -2.96 6.24 3.94
CA ARG A 116 -2.08 5.58 2.97
C ARG A 116 -1.00 6.55 2.54
N ARG A 117 0.12 6.02 2.07
CA ARG A 117 1.19 6.82 1.49
C ARG A 117 1.75 6.15 0.24
N ILE A 118 2.02 6.96 -0.77
CA ILE A 118 2.88 6.59 -1.89
C ILE A 118 4.18 7.37 -1.73
N VAL A 119 5.30 6.67 -1.70
CA VAL A 119 6.63 7.25 -1.59
C VAL A 119 7.35 7.09 -2.92
N THR A 120 8.00 8.15 -3.36
CA THR A 120 8.92 8.16 -4.50
C THR A 120 10.31 8.58 -4.02
N ALA A 121 11.29 8.62 -4.91
CA ALA A 121 12.61 9.12 -4.57
C ALA A 121 12.61 10.59 -4.12
N GLN A 122 11.67 11.41 -4.64
CA GLN A 122 11.64 12.86 -4.44
C GLN A 122 10.49 13.35 -3.54
N ALA A 123 9.39 12.58 -3.45
CA ALA A 123 8.18 13.05 -2.79
C ALA A 123 7.47 11.95 -2.01
N THR A 124 6.65 12.36 -1.06
CA THR A 124 5.66 11.50 -0.39
C THR A 124 4.26 12.06 -0.63
N ILE A 125 3.35 11.20 -1.08
CA ILE A 125 1.95 11.52 -1.25
C ILE A 125 1.17 10.85 -0.12
N GLY A 126 0.64 11.65 0.79
CA GLY A 126 -0.30 11.23 1.82
C GLY A 126 -1.72 11.19 1.26
N ILE A 127 -2.49 10.16 1.60
CA ILE A 127 -3.79 9.86 0.97
C ILE A 127 -4.85 9.69 2.03
N ARG A 128 -6.02 10.31 1.78
CA ARG A 128 -7.19 10.23 2.67
C ARG A 128 -8.45 9.88 1.88
N GLY A 129 -8.59 8.59 1.48
CA GLY A 129 -9.79 8.10 0.80
C GLY A 129 -10.03 8.77 -0.55
N THR A 130 -9.18 8.52 -1.51
CA THR A 130 -9.09 9.25 -2.77
C THR A 130 -8.64 8.34 -3.90
N ALA A 131 -8.66 8.88 -5.12
CA ALA A 131 -7.93 8.32 -6.25
C ALA A 131 -6.85 9.28 -6.71
N CYS A 132 -5.70 8.74 -7.07
CA CYS A 132 -4.62 9.53 -7.65
C CYS A 132 -3.87 8.76 -8.73
N PHE A 133 -3.30 9.52 -9.65
CA PHE A 133 -2.39 9.03 -10.68
C PHE A 133 -1.03 9.71 -10.53
N LEU A 134 0.02 8.90 -10.64
CA LEU A 134 1.40 9.38 -10.68
C LEU A 134 2.11 8.86 -11.93
N ASN A 135 2.96 9.70 -12.51
CA ASN A 135 4.00 9.29 -13.44
C ASN A 135 5.34 9.83 -12.93
N VAL A 136 6.19 8.93 -12.48
CA VAL A 136 7.49 9.25 -11.85
C VAL A 136 8.61 8.97 -12.85
N VAL A 137 9.39 9.99 -13.14
CA VAL A 137 10.64 9.91 -13.89
C VAL A 137 11.76 10.59 -13.07
N PRO A 138 13.05 10.45 -13.43
CA PRO A 138 14.14 10.91 -12.58
C PRO A 138 14.06 12.36 -12.12
N ASP A 139 13.64 13.28 -13.01
CA ASP A 139 13.70 14.71 -12.76
C ASP A 139 12.32 15.36 -12.62
N SER A 140 11.26 14.56 -12.63
CA SER A 140 9.91 15.10 -12.44
C SER A 140 8.88 14.07 -12.00
N ILE A 141 7.80 14.57 -11.41
CA ILE A 141 6.60 13.80 -11.09
C ILE A 141 5.41 14.51 -11.68
N TYR A 142 4.71 13.83 -12.61
CA TYR A 142 3.35 14.20 -12.91
C TYR A 142 2.44 13.57 -11.86
N TYR A 143 1.64 14.40 -11.21
CA TYR A 143 0.73 14.01 -10.14
C TYR A 143 -0.68 14.53 -10.44
N CYS A 144 -1.68 13.66 -10.37
CA CYS A 144 -3.08 14.04 -10.46
C CYS A 144 -3.85 13.52 -9.24
N ASN A 145 -4.42 14.42 -8.45
CA ASN A 145 -5.48 14.08 -7.51
C ASN A 145 -6.79 13.94 -8.29
N CYS A 146 -7.22 12.71 -8.55
CA CYS A 146 -8.40 12.46 -9.40
C CYS A 146 -9.70 12.84 -8.68
N TYR A 147 -9.78 12.58 -7.36
CA TYR A 147 -10.83 13.05 -6.44
C TYR A 147 -10.41 12.78 -4.98
N GLY A 148 -11.05 13.48 -4.02
CA GLY A 148 -10.77 13.40 -2.59
C GLY A 148 -9.62 14.31 -2.16
N SER A 149 -8.92 13.97 -1.11
CA SER A 149 -7.89 14.82 -0.51
C SER A 149 -6.56 14.09 -0.37
N THR A 150 -5.49 14.77 -0.76
CA THR A 150 -4.11 14.28 -0.67
C THR A 150 -3.18 15.38 -0.17
N THR A 151 -2.02 14.96 0.34
CA THR A 151 -0.94 15.87 0.75
C THR A 151 0.32 15.47 -0.01
N LEU A 152 0.92 16.39 -0.74
CA LEU A 152 2.23 16.25 -1.37
C LEU A 152 3.29 16.82 -0.44
N THR A 153 4.31 16.04 -0.13
CA THR A 153 5.46 16.45 0.67
C THR A 153 6.75 16.27 -0.11
N VAL A 154 7.53 17.34 -0.25
CA VAL A 154 8.86 17.35 -0.90
C VAL A 154 9.83 18.09 0.03
N GLY A 155 10.71 17.35 0.71
CA GLY A 155 11.54 17.94 1.78
C GLY A 155 10.66 18.61 2.85
N ASP A 156 10.88 19.90 3.08
CA ASP A 156 10.11 20.73 4.02
C ASP A 156 8.85 21.35 3.39
N HIS A 157 8.66 21.24 2.07
CA HIS A 157 7.48 21.75 1.37
C HIS A 157 6.32 20.76 1.50
N VAL A 158 5.19 21.26 1.99
CA VAL A 158 3.95 20.48 2.15
C VAL A 158 2.81 21.24 1.49
N GLU A 159 2.09 20.56 0.59
CA GLU A 159 0.92 21.12 -0.09
C GLU A 159 -0.26 20.17 -0.04
N GLU A 160 -1.45 20.68 0.26
CA GLU A 160 -2.69 19.92 0.33
C GLU A 160 -3.51 20.14 -0.94
N PHE A 161 -4.01 19.05 -1.51
CA PHE A 161 -4.88 19.06 -2.68
C PHE A 161 -6.23 18.45 -2.34
N THR A 162 -7.27 19.12 -2.79
CA THR A 162 -8.63 18.58 -2.80
C THR A 162 -9.19 18.70 -4.21
N ALA A 163 -9.80 17.62 -4.68
CA ALA A 163 -10.44 17.58 -5.98
C ALA A 163 -11.78 16.88 -5.92
N THR A 164 -12.74 17.38 -6.68
CA THR A 164 -13.97 16.65 -7.02
C THR A 164 -13.75 15.81 -8.27
N ARG A 165 -12.92 16.32 -9.18
CA ARG A 165 -12.55 15.65 -10.43
C ARG A 165 -11.26 16.27 -10.97
N HIS A 166 -10.22 15.47 -11.08
CA HIS A 166 -8.89 15.77 -11.63
C HIS A 166 -8.30 17.15 -11.33
N ASN A 167 -7.34 17.17 -10.45
CA ASN A 167 -6.47 18.32 -10.20
C ASN A 167 -5.02 17.86 -10.44
N ALA A 168 -4.49 18.20 -11.61
CA ALA A 168 -3.22 17.66 -12.11
C ALA A 168 -2.10 18.71 -12.09
N HIS A 169 -0.91 18.26 -11.72
CA HIS A 169 0.28 19.07 -11.57
C HIS A 169 1.52 18.35 -12.10
N GLN A 170 2.47 19.11 -12.61
CA GLN A 170 3.82 18.69 -12.90
C GLN A 170 4.75 19.31 -11.87
N VAL A 171 5.53 18.49 -11.18
CA VAL A 171 6.55 18.88 -10.22
C VAL A 171 7.92 18.59 -10.83
N GLU A 172 8.76 19.60 -10.95
CA GLU A 172 10.10 19.51 -11.52
C GLU A 172 11.16 19.49 -10.40
N PHE A 173 12.21 18.71 -10.59
CA PHE A 173 13.30 18.55 -9.64
C PHE A 173 14.64 18.79 -10.31
N ASP A 174 15.57 19.38 -9.57
CA ASP A 174 17.00 19.46 -9.90
C ASP A 174 17.80 19.05 -8.67
N GLU A 175 18.69 18.05 -8.82
CA GLU A 175 19.47 17.48 -7.71
C GLU A 175 18.61 17.11 -6.49
N GLY A 176 17.38 16.62 -6.73
CA GLY A 176 16.42 16.22 -5.69
C GLY A 176 15.71 17.38 -4.97
N LYS A 177 15.94 18.63 -5.40
CA LYS A 177 15.21 19.80 -4.90
C LYS A 177 14.07 20.16 -5.84
N MET A 178 12.92 20.51 -5.27
CA MET A 178 11.78 20.99 -6.04
C MET A 178 12.12 22.35 -6.67
N MET A 179 12.04 22.44 -7.99
CA MET A 179 12.28 23.67 -8.75
C MET A 179 11.00 24.45 -9.01
N GLY A 180 9.88 23.74 -9.11
CA GLY A 180 8.57 24.34 -9.30
C GLY A 180 7.47 23.32 -9.46
N MET A 181 6.23 23.82 -9.42
CA MET A 181 5.03 23.06 -9.70
C MET A 181 4.11 23.86 -10.60
N GLN A 182 3.53 23.22 -11.60
CA GLN A 182 2.63 23.87 -12.54
C GLN A 182 1.38 23.03 -12.75
N VAL A 183 0.24 23.70 -12.94
CA VAL A 183 -1.04 23.05 -13.26
C VAL A 183 -0.96 22.43 -14.65
N MET A 184 -1.46 21.23 -14.78
CA MET A 184 -1.47 20.46 -16.03
C MET A 184 -2.87 20.02 -16.41
N GLN A 185 -3.03 19.65 -17.68
CA GLN A 185 -4.19 18.87 -18.10
C GLN A 185 -4.05 17.40 -17.70
N VAL A 186 -5.16 16.67 -17.73
CA VAL A 186 -5.17 15.21 -17.46
C VAL A 186 -4.41 14.48 -18.55
N LEU A 187 -3.44 13.66 -18.15
CA LEU A 187 -2.59 12.88 -19.04
C LEU A 187 -2.55 11.41 -18.59
N ASP A 188 -2.48 10.51 -19.55
CA ASP A 188 -2.16 9.08 -19.34
C ASP A 188 -3.17 8.26 -18.49
N HIS A 189 -4.29 8.84 -18.09
CA HIS A 189 -5.39 8.15 -17.43
C HIS A 189 -6.71 8.86 -17.73
N ASP A 190 -7.83 8.16 -17.49
CA ASP A 190 -9.17 8.68 -17.76
C ASP A 190 -10.19 8.18 -16.70
N ASP A 191 -11.40 8.74 -16.77
CA ASP A 191 -12.51 8.37 -15.90
C ASP A 191 -12.93 6.90 -16.03
N ASP A 192 -12.81 6.31 -17.23
CA ASP A 192 -13.20 4.91 -17.43
C ASP A 192 -12.21 3.95 -16.78
N GLU A 193 -10.94 4.28 -16.74
CA GLU A 193 -9.96 3.53 -15.96
C GLU A 193 -10.25 3.62 -14.45
N LEU A 194 -10.63 4.81 -13.95
CA LEU A 194 -11.05 4.99 -12.55
C LEU A 194 -12.31 4.18 -12.22
N ARG A 195 -13.31 4.18 -13.10
CA ARG A 195 -14.54 3.39 -12.94
C ARG A 195 -14.24 1.90 -12.89
N ARG A 196 -13.40 1.38 -13.79
CA ARG A 196 -13.00 -0.04 -13.79
C ARG A 196 -12.24 -0.40 -12.52
N LEU A 197 -11.33 0.46 -12.09
CA LEU A 197 -10.52 0.20 -10.92
C LEU A 197 -11.36 0.23 -9.63
N GLU A 198 -12.26 1.21 -9.45
CA GLU A 198 -13.22 1.25 -8.34
C GLU A 198 -14.19 0.06 -8.36
N ALA A 199 -14.71 -0.30 -9.54
CA ALA A 199 -15.61 -1.45 -9.68
C ALA A 199 -14.94 -2.78 -9.27
N SER A 200 -13.63 -2.93 -9.48
CA SER A 200 -12.89 -4.13 -9.07
C SER A 200 -12.87 -4.37 -7.55
N VAL A 201 -13.15 -3.34 -6.76
CA VAL A 201 -13.28 -3.38 -5.30
C VAL A 201 -14.70 -3.05 -4.82
N GLY A 202 -15.69 -3.16 -5.72
CA GLY A 202 -17.11 -3.00 -5.40
C GLY A 202 -17.55 -1.57 -5.12
N ARG A 203 -16.83 -0.57 -5.63
CA ARG A 203 -17.12 0.86 -5.42
C ARG A 203 -17.46 1.58 -6.71
N VAL A 204 -17.90 2.84 -6.57
CA VAL A 204 -18.14 3.81 -7.63
C VAL A 204 -17.32 5.06 -7.32
N PRO A 205 -16.67 5.68 -8.33
CA PRO A 205 -15.93 6.93 -8.15
C PRO A 205 -16.78 8.03 -7.52
N ALA A 206 -16.15 8.91 -6.74
CA ALA A 206 -16.86 9.97 -6.02
C ALA A 206 -17.58 10.96 -6.98
N PHE A 207 -17.07 11.14 -8.19
CA PHE A 207 -17.68 12.02 -9.21
C PHE A 207 -18.88 11.41 -9.95
N ASP A 208 -19.18 10.13 -9.72
CA ASP A 208 -20.35 9.43 -10.30
C ASP A 208 -21.45 9.15 -9.25
N ARG A 209 -21.34 9.69 -8.03
CA ARG A 209 -22.29 9.51 -6.93
C ARG A 209 -23.34 10.60 -6.89
#